data_89c54fb126cb33cd2aac75d039ac78a6
#
_entry.id   89c54fb126cb33cd2aac75d039ac78a6
#
_cell.length_a   1.000
_cell.length_b   1.000
_cell.length_c   1.000
_cell.angle_alpha   90.00
_cell.angle_beta   90.00
_cell.angle_gamma   90.00
#
_symmetry.space_group_name_H-M   'P 1'
#
loop_
_entity.id
_entity.type
_entity.pdbx_description
1 polymer ?
#
loop_
_entity_poly.entity_id
_entity_poly.type
_entity_poly.pdbx_seq_one_letter_code
_entity_poly.pdbx_strand_id
1 'polypeptide(L)'
;MATKNNTVEKEYSVIIRNSSRELSAKEKIAFRDFGNAIKLDENLSDDDSMLIAPADYVILDVHNEKAKGNKDYTKYVIIDTAGNKYVTGSESFFTRFIEIFETMAEDAPDEEYQIECYKKPSKNYAGKSFISCSLV
;
A
#
# COMPACT_ATOMS: atom_id res chain seq x y z
N MET A 1 -19.26 18.75 -22.09
CA MET A 1 -18.62 18.71 -21.75
C MET A 1 -18.23 18.83 -20.94
N ALA A 2 -18.34 18.99 -20.55
CA ALA A 2 -17.88 19.14 -19.85
C ALA A 2 -17.30 19.47 -19.40
N THR A 3 -17.10 19.62 -19.42
CA THR A 3 -16.36 19.85 -18.88
C THR A 3 -16.03 20.48 -18.20
N LYS A 4 -16.37 20.79 -18.09
CA LYS A 4 -15.97 21.44 -17.29
C LYS A 4 -15.71 21.21 -16.08
N ASN A 5 -15.91 20.67 -15.73
CA ASN A 5 -15.73 20.43 -14.53
C ASN A 5 -14.52 20.00 -14.25
N ASN A 6 -13.94 19.92 -15.09
CA ASN A 6 -12.75 19.59 -14.92
C ASN A 6 -11.85 20.53 -14.44
N THR A 7 -12.11 21.63 -14.63
CA THR A 7 -11.32 22.66 -14.09
C THR A 7 -11.69 22.96 -12.67
N VAL A 8 -12.72 22.36 -12.21
CA VAL A 8 -13.09 22.48 -10.81
C VAL A 8 -12.16 21.63 -9.99
N GLU A 9 -11.58 22.18 -8.94
CA GLU A 9 -10.75 21.45 -8.07
C GLU A 9 -11.49 20.34 -7.42
N LYS A 10 -10.92 19.17 -7.46
CA LYS A 10 -11.50 18.02 -6.78
C LYS A 10 -11.09 18.07 -5.32
N GLU A 11 -12.07 17.93 -4.44
CA GLU A 11 -11.79 17.84 -3.02
C GLU A 11 -11.05 16.54 -2.68
N TYR A 12 -11.24 15.51 -3.49
CA TYR A 12 -10.63 14.21 -3.27
C TYR A 12 -10.29 13.58 -4.61
N SER A 13 -9.09 13.14 -4.77
CA SER A 13 -8.68 12.44 -5.99
C SER A 13 -7.62 11.39 -5.67
N VAL A 14 -7.61 10.32 -6.44
CA VAL A 14 -6.64 9.24 -6.29
C VAL A 14 -6.06 8.95 -7.67
N ILE A 15 -4.74 8.98 -7.77
CA ILE A 15 -4.04 8.73 -9.02
C ILE A 15 -3.10 7.54 -8.80
N ILE A 16 -3.10 6.61 -9.75
CA ILE A 16 -2.16 5.49 -9.70
C ILE A 16 -0.81 5.98 -10.19
N ARG A 17 0.18 5.99 -9.30
CA ARG A 17 1.53 6.41 -9.65
C ARG A 17 2.29 5.29 -10.34
N ASN A 18 2.15 4.08 -9.83
CA ASN A 18 2.90 2.93 -10.35
C ASN A 18 2.24 1.65 -9.89
N SER A 19 2.58 0.55 -10.55
CA SER A 19 2.08 -0.77 -10.18
C SER A 19 3.11 -1.81 -10.60
N SER A 20 3.04 -3.00 -10.00
CA SER A 20 3.97 -4.09 -10.30
C SER A 20 3.75 -4.67 -11.69
N ARG A 21 2.57 -4.47 -12.26
CA ARG A 21 2.25 -4.93 -13.62
C ARG A 21 1.28 -3.96 -14.25
N GLU A 22 1.08 -4.11 -15.55
CA GLU A 22 0.10 -3.31 -16.25
C GLU A 22 -1.30 -3.68 -15.76
N LEU A 23 -2.15 -2.66 -15.53
CA LEU A 23 -3.49 -2.85 -15.00
C LEU A 23 -4.52 -2.60 -16.10
N SER A 24 -5.59 -3.38 -16.08
CA SER A 24 -6.73 -3.13 -16.97
C SER A 24 -7.51 -1.90 -16.49
N ALA A 25 -8.41 -1.40 -17.34
CA ALA A 25 -9.23 -0.26 -16.96
C ALA A 25 -10.06 -0.55 -15.72
N LYS A 26 -10.64 -1.74 -15.64
CA LYS A 26 -11.45 -2.14 -14.48
C LYS A 26 -10.60 -2.20 -13.21
N GLU A 27 -9.38 -2.71 -13.33
CA GLU A 27 -8.47 -2.78 -12.19
C GLU A 27 -8.08 -1.40 -11.72
N LYS A 28 -7.82 -0.48 -12.65
CA LYS A 28 -7.47 0.89 -12.26
C LYS A 28 -8.58 1.53 -11.44
N ILE A 29 -9.82 1.33 -11.84
CA ILE A 29 -10.96 1.85 -11.11
C ILE A 29 -11.05 1.21 -9.73
N ALA A 30 -10.91 -0.11 -9.68
CA ALA A 30 -11.02 -0.84 -8.42
C ALA A 30 -9.93 -0.45 -7.42
N PHE A 31 -8.69 -0.23 -7.88
CA PHE A 31 -7.59 0.13 -6.99
C PHE A 31 -7.66 1.56 -6.49
N ARG A 32 -8.27 2.46 -7.27
CA ARG A 32 -8.48 3.82 -6.78
C ARG A 32 -9.49 3.86 -5.63
N ASP A 33 -10.33 2.84 -5.51
CA ASP A 33 -11.26 2.70 -4.40
C ASP A 33 -10.66 1.72 -3.39
N PHE A 34 -9.71 2.20 -2.59
CA PHE A 34 -8.99 1.36 -1.65
C PHE A 34 -9.64 1.33 -0.27
N GLY A 35 -10.82 1.91 -0.13
CA GLY A 35 -11.51 1.97 1.16
C GLY A 35 -11.88 0.60 1.72
N ASN A 36 -12.01 -0.40 0.86
CA ASN A 36 -12.34 -1.76 1.28
C ASN A 36 -11.12 -2.61 1.59
N ALA A 37 -9.92 -2.06 1.41
CA ALA A 37 -8.70 -2.82 1.66
C ALA A 37 -8.45 -2.95 3.17
N ILE A 38 -7.78 -4.03 3.55
CA ILE A 38 -7.41 -4.27 4.94
C ILE A 38 -6.32 -3.28 5.31
N LYS A 39 -6.55 -2.48 6.33
CA LYS A 39 -5.61 -1.44 6.75
C LYS A 39 -4.55 -2.06 7.66
N LEU A 40 -3.33 -2.16 7.18
CA LEU A 40 -2.26 -2.79 7.93
C LEU A 40 -2.00 -2.06 9.24
N ASP A 41 -1.99 -0.73 9.21
CA ASP A 41 -1.69 0.06 10.40
C ASP A 41 -2.70 -0.15 11.52
N GLU A 42 -3.95 -0.48 11.18
CA GLU A 42 -5.00 -0.69 12.16
C GLU A 42 -5.13 -2.12 12.60
N ASN A 43 -4.68 -3.07 11.78
CA ASN A 43 -4.86 -4.49 12.06
C ASN A 43 -3.64 -5.15 12.69
N LEU A 44 -2.52 -4.45 12.76
CA LEU A 44 -1.33 -4.96 13.42
C LEU A 44 -1.24 -4.36 14.82
N SER A 45 -1.01 -5.19 15.81
CA SER A 45 -0.76 -4.77 17.17
C SER A 45 0.69 -5.12 17.53
N ASP A 46 1.14 -4.67 18.71
CA ASP A 46 2.52 -4.89 19.13
C ASP A 46 2.89 -6.36 19.25
N ASP A 47 1.89 -7.20 19.54
CA ASP A 47 2.13 -8.63 19.78
C ASP A 47 1.72 -9.53 18.63
N ASP A 48 1.15 -8.95 17.58
CA ASP A 48 0.63 -9.74 16.46
C ASP A 48 1.44 -9.52 15.19
N SER A 49 1.40 -10.51 14.33
CA SER A 49 1.95 -10.37 13.00
C SER A 49 0.93 -10.89 11.99
N MET A 50 1.14 -10.56 10.73
CA MET A 50 0.25 -10.98 9.66
C MET A 50 1.09 -11.52 8.51
N LEU A 51 0.71 -12.68 8.00
CA LEU A 51 1.39 -13.29 6.86
C LEU A 51 0.65 -12.92 5.58
N ILE A 52 1.40 -12.50 4.58
CA ILE A 52 0.85 -12.16 3.27
C ILE A 52 1.70 -12.83 2.21
N ALA A 53 1.04 -13.50 1.26
CA ALA A 53 1.71 -14.04 0.08
C ALA A 53 1.45 -13.03 -1.05
N PRO A 54 2.39 -12.09 -1.29
CA PRO A 54 2.11 -10.99 -2.20
C PRO A 54 2.13 -11.44 -3.66
N ALA A 55 1.17 -10.91 -4.43
CA ALA A 55 1.12 -11.15 -5.87
C ALA A 55 1.46 -9.87 -6.63
N ASP A 56 0.93 -8.73 -6.19
CA ASP A 56 1.13 -7.46 -6.87
C ASP A 56 1.10 -6.30 -5.90
N TYR A 57 1.50 -5.12 -6.37
CA TYR A 57 1.35 -3.89 -5.60
C TYR A 57 0.93 -2.74 -6.50
N VAL A 58 0.34 -1.73 -5.89
CA VAL A 58 -0.07 -0.49 -6.56
C VAL A 58 0.28 0.68 -5.63
N ILE A 59 0.86 1.72 -6.19
CA ILE A 59 1.19 2.94 -5.44
C ILE A 59 0.20 4.03 -5.85
N LEU A 60 -0.45 4.62 -4.88
CA LEU A 60 -1.49 5.62 -5.10
C LEU A 60 -1.07 6.98 -4.53
N ASP A 61 -1.25 8.02 -5.32
CA ASP A 61 -1.12 9.40 -4.84
C ASP A 61 -2.51 9.92 -4.56
N VAL A 62 -2.74 10.34 -3.32
CA VAL A 62 -4.05 10.79 -2.85
C VAL A 62 -4.00 12.28 -2.54
N HIS A 63 -4.99 13.01 -3.03
CA HIS A 63 -5.20 14.40 -2.64
C HIS A 63 -6.54 14.49 -1.92
N ASN A 64 -6.54 15.04 -0.71
CA ASN A 64 -7.75 15.17 0.08
C ASN A 64 -7.78 16.52 0.77
N GLU A 65 -8.59 17.45 0.22
CA GLU A 65 -8.70 18.80 0.75
C GLU A 65 -9.25 18.85 2.18
N LYS A 66 -9.97 17.82 2.56
CA LYS A 66 -10.56 17.76 3.89
C LYS A 66 -9.64 17.15 4.94
N ALA A 67 -8.46 16.69 4.54
CA ALA A 67 -7.51 16.13 5.49
C ALA A 67 -7.02 17.20 6.44
N LYS A 68 -6.87 16.86 7.71
CA LYS A 68 -6.45 17.83 8.72
C LYS A 68 -4.96 18.10 8.69
N GLY A 69 -4.19 17.16 8.22
CA GLY A 69 -2.76 17.33 8.10
C GLY A 69 -2.38 17.60 6.67
N ASN A 70 -1.43 16.82 6.16
CA ASN A 70 -1.01 16.92 4.79
C ASN A 70 -2.14 16.49 3.87
N LYS A 71 -2.48 17.33 2.90
CA LYS A 71 -3.57 17.07 1.97
C LYS A 71 -3.14 16.13 0.84
N ASP A 72 -1.85 16.00 0.61
CA ASP A 72 -1.30 15.11 -0.40
C ASP A 72 -0.49 14.02 0.29
N TYR A 73 -0.84 12.77 0.04
CA TYR A 73 -0.15 11.67 0.68
C TYR A 73 -0.19 10.44 -0.24
N THR A 74 0.63 9.46 0.10
CA THR A 74 0.76 8.24 -0.69
C THR A 74 0.19 7.06 0.07
N LYS A 75 -0.52 6.20 -0.64
CA LYS A 75 -0.98 4.92 -0.10
C LYS A 75 -0.38 3.80 -0.94
N TYR A 76 -0.01 2.74 -0.26
CA TYR A 76 0.56 1.56 -0.89
C TYR A 76 -0.43 0.42 -0.72
N VAL A 77 -0.80 -0.23 -1.82
CA VAL A 77 -1.73 -1.34 -1.81
C VAL A 77 -0.98 -2.60 -2.22
N ILE A 78 -1.11 -3.65 -1.42
CA ILE A 78 -0.55 -4.96 -1.73
C ILE A 78 -1.71 -5.91 -1.99
N ILE A 79 -1.61 -6.68 -3.05
CA ILE A 79 -2.61 -7.67 -3.40
C ILE A 79 -1.98 -9.04 -3.18
N ASP A 80 -2.66 -9.91 -2.43
CA ASP A 80 -2.12 -11.24 -2.19
C ASP A 80 -2.58 -12.21 -3.27
N THR A 81 -2.08 -13.45 -3.20
CA THR A 81 -2.38 -14.46 -4.21
C THR A 81 -3.84 -14.89 -4.20
N ALA A 82 -4.57 -14.59 -3.14
CA ALA A 82 -6.00 -14.88 -3.05
C ALA A 82 -6.87 -13.69 -3.50
N GLY A 83 -6.26 -12.56 -3.84
CA GLY A 83 -6.98 -11.39 -4.30
C GLY A 83 -7.33 -10.41 -3.21
N ASN A 84 -6.91 -10.64 -1.99
CA ASN A 84 -7.16 -9.68 -0.91
C ASN A 84 -6.26 -8.48 -1.05
N LYS A 85 -6.79 -7.30 -0.69
CA LYS A 85 -6.06 -6.05 -0.76
C LYS A 85 -5.72 -5.55 0.63
N TYR A 86 -4.48 -5.09 0.79
CA TYR A 86 -3.97 -4.52 2.04
C TYR A 86 -3.44 -3.14 1.73
N VAL A 87 -3.69 -2.17 2.61
CA VAL A 87 -3.27 -0.79 2.36
C VAL A 87 -2.53 -0.24 3.57
N THR A 88 -1.51 0.56 3.30
CA THR A 88 -0.78 1.26 4.33
C THR A 88 -0.24 2.58 3.77
N GLY A 89 -0.03 3.55 4.66
CA GLY A 89 0.66 4.79 4.29
C GLY A 89 2.12 4.78 4.70
N SER A 90 2.63 3.66 5.20
CA SER A 90 3.98 3.59 5.73
C SER A 90 5.02 3.43 4.62
N GLU A 91 5.81 4.48 4.42
CA GLU A 91 6.87 4.45 3.43
C GLU A 91 7.97 3.47 3.84
N SER A 92 8.30 3.43 5.11
CA SER A 92 9.35 2.52 5.60
C SER A 92 8.96 1.06 5.38
N PHE A 93 7.69 0.73 5.60
CA PHE A 93 7.19 -0.61 5.31
C PHE A 93 7.35 -0.92 3.81
N PHE A 94 6.90 0.00 2.97
CA PHE A 94 6.90 -0.25 1.54
C PHE A 94 8.30 -0.34 0.97
N THR A 95 9.24 0.44 1.49
CA THR A 95 10.64 0.37 1.08
C THR A 95 11.20 -1.03 1.34
N ARG A 96 10.88 -1.59 2.49
CA ARG A 96 11.31 -2.95 2.82
C ARG A 96 10.57 -3.98 1.96
N PHE A 97 9.27 -3.76 1.77
CA PHE A 97 8.46 -4.66 0.95
C PHE A 97 8.99 -4.75 -0.49
N ILE A 98 9.28 -3.59 -1.11
CA ILE A 98 9.69 -3.58 -2.50
C ILE A 98 11.04 -4.26 -2.69
N GLU A 99 11.92 -4.15 -1.71
CA GLU A 99 13.21 -4.84 -1.74
C GLU A 99 13.01 -6.35 -1.82
N ILE A 100 12.12 -6.87 -0.99
CA ILE A 100 11.81 -8.30 -0.99
C ILE A 100 11.12 -8.69 -2.29
N PHE A 101 10.11 -7.92 -2.69
CA PHE A 101 9.30 -8.22 -3.85
C PHE A 101 10.12 -8.27 -5.13
N GLU A 102 10.97 -7.29 -5.33
CA GLU A 102 11.80 -7.22 -6.54
C GLU A 102 12.88 -8.28 -6.56
N THR A 103 13.48 -8.56 -5.41
CA THR A 103 14.50 -9.60 -5.33
C THR A 103 13.91 -10.97 -5.66
N MET A 104 12.73 -11.28 -5.11
CA MET A 104 12.08 -12.54 -5.40
C MET A 104 11.67 -12.63 -6.86
N ALA A 105 11.20 -11.55 -7.44
CA ALA A 105 10.80 -11.53 -8.83
C ALA A 105 11.98 -11.75 -9.78
N GLU A 106 13.15 -11.24 -9.43
CA GLU A 106 14.34 -11.36 -10.27
C GLU A 106 15.06 -12.68 -10.08
N ASP A 107 15.24 -13.09 -8.82
CA ASP A 107 16.09 -14.22 -8.50
C ASP A 107 15.36 -15.55 -8.30
N ALA A 108 14.07 -15.49 -8.00
CA ALA A 108 13.28 -16.70 -7.74
C ALA A 108 11.84 -16.54 -8.23
N PRO A 109 11.65 -16.24 -9.52
CA PRO A 109 10.31 -15.89 -10.03
C PRO A 109 9.26 -16.99 -9.89
N ASP A 110 9.68 -18.23 -9.81
CA ASP A 110 8.76 -19.37 -9.71
C ASP A 110 8.57 -19.85 -8.29
N GLU A 111 9.20 -19.18 -7.32
CA GLU A 111 9.17 -19.63 -5.93
C GLU A 111 8.05 -18.95 -5.18
N GLU A 112 7.24 -19.74 -4.48
CA GLU A 112 6.21 -19.19 -3.61
C GLU A 112 6.84 -18.69 -2.32
N TYR A 113 6.35 -17.58 -1.80
CA TYR A 113 6.88 -17.03 -0.55
C TYR A 113 5.83 -16.20 0.16
N GLN A 114 6.11 -15.91 1.42
CA GLN A 114 5.27 -15.04 2.22
C GLN A 114 6.14 -14.00 2.89
N ILE A 115 5.54 -12.87 3.22
CA ILE A 115 6.16 -11.89 4.09
C ILE A 115 5.40 -11.88 5.41
N GLU A 116 6.12 -11.61 6.47
CA GLU A 116 5.52 -11.41 7.79
C GLU A 116 5.53 -9.92 8.08
N CYS A 117 4.35 -9.36 8.32
CA CYS A 117 4.17 -7.95 8.62
C CYS A 117 3.96 -7.79 10.12
N TYR A 118 4.63 -6.81 10.73
CA TYR A 118 4.61 -6.65 12.18
C TYR A 118 4.91 -5.21 12.56
N LYS A 119 4.65 -4.88 13.82
CA LYS A 119 5.03 -3.58 14.38
C LYS A 119 6.36 -3.70 15.10
N LYS A 120 7.16 -2.65 14.97
CA LYS A 120 8.45 -2.54 15.62
C LYS A 120 8.49 -1.25 16.44
N PRO A 121 9.03 -1.29 17.66
CA PRO A 121 9.18 -0.05 18.41
C PRO A 121 10.23 0.83 17.75
N SER A 122 9.98 2.14 17.74
CA SER A 122 10.90 3.09 17.18
C SER A 122 12.06 3.32 18.17
N LYS A 123 13.29 3.27 17.67
CA LYS A 123 14.46 3.53 18.53
C LYS A 123 14.60 5.00 18.87
N ASN A 124 14.05 5.87 18.01
CA ASN A 124 14.24 7.31 18.16
C ASN A 124 13.09 8.01 18.87
N TYR A 125 11.95 7.35 19.00
CA TYR A 125 10.76 7.98 19.58
C TYR A 125 10.12 7.02 20.55
N ALA A 126 10.33 7.27 21.83
CA ALA A 126 9.78 6.43 22.90
C ALA A 126 8.25 6.38 22.80
N GLY A 127 7.68 5.20 22.96
CA GLY A 127 6.24 5.00 22.89
C GLY A 127 5.66 4.97 21.49
N LYS A 128 6.49 5.12 20.46
CA LYS A 128 6.05 5.06 19.07
C LYS A 128 6.48 3.76 18.42
N SER A 129 5.75 3.35 17.40
CA SER A 129 6.08 2.14 16.66
C SER A 129 5.86 2.39 15.17
N PHE A 130 6.44 1.55 14.36
CA PHE A 130 6.25 1.59 12.91
C PHE A 130 6.05 0.17 12.41
N ILE A 131 5.44 0.04 11.24
CA ILE A 131 5.23 -1.30 10.67
C ILE A 131 6.40 -1.64 9.74
N SER A 132 6.71 -2.92 9.67
CA SER A 132 7.77 -3.43 8.83
C SER A 132 7.39 -4.83 8.35
N CYS A 133 8.22 -5.44 7.53
CA CYS A 133 8.01 -6.80 7.10
C CYS A 133 9.33 -7.50 6.87
N SER A 134 9.27 -8.83 6.87
CA SER A 134 10.42 -9.69 6.62
C SER A 134 9.99 -10.88 5.78
N LEU A 135 10.92 -11.42 5.01
CA LEU A 135 10.67 -12.65 4.27
C LEU A 135 10.61 -13.81 5.26
N VAL A 136 9.59 -14.64 5.09
CA VAL A 136 9.41 -15.82 5.93
C VAL A 136 10.28 -16.98 5.46
#